data_1ca354a75775a779565aaf83b8425636
#
_entry.id   1ca354a75775a779565aaf83b8425636
#
_cell.length_a   1.000
_cell.length_b   1.000
_cell.length_c   1.000
_cell.angle_alpha   90.00
_cell.angle_beta   90.00
_cell.angle_gamma   90.00
#
_symmetry.space_group_name_H-M   'P 1'
#
loop_
_entity.id
_entity.type
_entity.pdbx_description
1 polymer ?
#
loop_
_entity_poly.entity_id
_entity_poly.type
_entity_poly.pdbx_seq_one_letter_code
_entity_poly.pdbx_strand_id
1 'polypeptide(L)'
;MRRNSPSIQLMHTYFFGGPITRTVKALIIVNIAVYVLQITAHLFGIQSIDWYFGLVPIRVTHELMLWQFVTYMFLHGGVIHIYINMLTLFMFGNELERFWGTRRFLSYYFITGIGAGICSWLVAINNSAVIIGASGAIYGLLLAYGMTYPNRIVYLNFLLPLKVKWMVLIMGGFAFLSSIAGSEPGVANIAHLGGMVVGYLFLKGNDWRDRYRQFNEHHRREQLKRQFEVYYGDVRRKVESDNKKGPTIH
;
A
#
# COMPACT_ATOMS: atom_id res chain seq x y z
N MET A 1 -34.24 -7.00 -18.63
CA MET A 1 -32.77 -7.21 -18.62
C MET A 1 -32.10 -6.22 -19.59
N ARG A 2 -31.53 -5.11 -19.08
CA ARG A 2 -30.78 -4.14 -19.90
C ARG A 2 -29.38 -4.71 -20.15
N ARG A 3 -29.12 -5.19 -21.36
CA ARG A 3 -27.77 -5.51 -21.82
C ARG A 3 -26.99 -4.19 -21.92
N ASN A 4 -26.02 -3.97 -21.02
CA ASN A 4 -25.08 -2.87 -21.17
C ASN A 4 -24.33 -3.08 -22.50
N SER A 5 -24.33 -2.03 -23.33
CA SER A 5 -23.64 -2.08 -24.63
C SER A 5 -22.13 -2.33 -24.43
N PRO A 6 -21.47 -3.12 -25.29
CA PRO A 6 -20.04 -3.42 -25.19
C PRO A 6 -19.16 -2.16 -25.13
N SER A 7 -19.60 -1.05 -25.71
CA SER A 7 -18.90 0.24 -25.70
C SER A 7 -18.81 0.87 -24.28
N ILE A 8 -19.86 0.74 -23.46
CA ILE A 8 -19.86 1.28 -22.08
C ILE A 8 -18.95 0.44 -21.18
N GLN A 9 -18.94 -0.89 -21.35
CA GLN A 9 -18.04 -1.77 -20.58
C GLN A 9 -16.56 -1.54 -20.96
N LEU A 10 -16.24 -1.37 -22.23
CA LEU A 10 -14.90 -1.03 -22.70
C LEU A 10 -14.44 0.33 -22.16
N MET A 11 -15.29 1.35 -22.23
CA MET A 11 -14.99 2.68 -21.72
C MET A 11 -14.75 2.68 -20.20
N HIS A 12 -15.55 1.94 -19.43
CA HIS A 12 -15.37 1.77 -17.99
C HIS A 12 -14.07 1.03 -17.63
N THR A 13 -13.66 0.06 -18.46
CA THR A 13 -12.40 -0.68 -18.28
C THR A 13 -11.18 0.19 -18.61
N TYR A 14 -11.28 1.05 -19.63
CA TYR A 14 -10.18 1.93 -20.05
C TYR A 14 -9.98 3.13 -19.10
N PHE A 15 -11.05 3.75 -18.59
CA PHE A 15 -10.94 4.94 -17.75
C PHE A 15 -10.83 4.65 -16.25
N PHE A 16 -11.41 3.57 -15.76
CA PHE A 16 -11.53 3.28 -14.32
C PHE A 16 -10.93 1.94 -13.89
N GLY A 17 -10.17 1.28 -14.76
CA GLY A 17 -9.51 0.00 -14.41
C GLY A 17 -10.49 -1.16 -14.14
N GLY A 18 -11.75 -1.09 -14.59
CA GLY A 18 -12.79 -2.11 -14.43
C GLY A 18 -13.61 -1.98 -13.14
N PRO A 19 -14.46 -2.99 -12.78
CA PRO A 19 -15.38 -2.91 -11.64
C PRO A 19 -14.63 -2.76 -10.32
N ILE A 20 -15.23 -2.04 -9.35
CA ILE A 20 -14.64 -1.82 -8.04
C ILE A 20 -14.39 -3.14 -7.31
N THR A 21 -13.20 -3.30 -6.73
CA THR A 21 -12.83 -4.46 -5.92
C THR A 21 -13.53 -4.43 -4.55
N ARG A 22 -13.66 -5.61 -3.92
CA ARG A 22 -14.39 -5.71 -2.65
C ARG A 22 -13.75 -4.89 -1.53
N THR A 23 -12.43 -4.90 -1.45
CA THR A 23 -11.69 -4.22 -0.38
C THR A 23 -11.67 -2.72 -0.57
N VAL A 24 -11.39 -2.23 -1.78
CA VAL A 24 -11.46 -0.80 -2.07
C VAL A 24 -12.88 -0.27 -1.82
N LYS A 25 -13.92 -1.00 -2.24
CA LYS A 25 -15.31 -0.65 -1.93
C LYS A 25 -15.57 -0.56 -0.42
N ALA A 26 -15.10 -1.55 0.34
CA ALA A 26 -15.27 -1.56 1.80
C ALA A 26 -14.55 -0.37 2.46
N LEU A 27 -13.30 -0.08 2.07
CA LEU A 27 -12.55 1.08 2.57
C LEU A 27 -13.27 2.40 2.27
N ILE A 28 -13.79 2.58 1.05
CA ILE A 28 -14.55 3.77 0.68
C ILE A 28 -15.82 3.89 1.54
N ILE A 29 -16.58 2.81 1.70
CA ILE A 29 -17.81 2.82 2.50
C ILE A 29 -17.49 3.17 3.96
N VAL A 30 -16.45 2.57 4.55
CA VAL A 30 -16.06 2.86 5.94
C VAL A 30 -15.65 4.32 6.10
N ASN A 31 -14.83 4.87 5.19
CA ASN A 31 -14.43 6.27 5.25
C ASN A 31 -15.64 7.22 5.13
N ILE A 32 -16.57 6.95 4.21
CA ILE A 32 -17.78 7.76 4.05
C ILE A 32 -18.66 7.65 5.32
N ALA A 33 -18.84 6.45 5.86
CA ALA A 33 -19.65 6.25 7.07
C ALA A 33 -19.04 6.98 8.27
N VAL A 34 -17.74 6.88 8.49
CA VAL A 34 -17.04 7.60 9.57
C VAL A 34 -17.15 9.12 9.36
N TYR A 35 -16.99 9.60 8.12
CA TYR A 35 -17.14 11.03 7.82
C TYR A 35 -18.55 11.55 8.09
N VAL A 36 -19.58 10.79 7.74
CA VAL A 36 -20.99 11.14 8.08
C VAL A 36 -21.18 11.21 9.60
N LEU A 37 -20.63 10.24 10.35
CA LEU A 37 -20.66 10.27 11.82
C LEU A 37 -19.92 11.49 12.37
N GLN A 38 -18.75 11.82 11.82
CA GLN A 38 -17.94 13.00 12.20
C GLN A 38 -18.73 14.30 11.99
N ILE A 39 -19.34 14.51 10.82
CA ILE A 39 -20.15 15.70 10.55
C ILE A 39 -21.36 15.75 11.50
N THR A 40 -22.03 14.61 11.69
CA THR A 40 -23.17 14.55 12.60
C THR A 40 -22.77 14.94 14.02
N ALA A 41 -21.64 14.45 14.53
CA ALA A 41 -21.12 14.84 15.84
C ALA A 41 -20.83 16.35 15.92
N HIS A 42 -20.22 16.92 14.88
CA HIS A 42 -19.97 18.37 14.82
C HIS A 42 -21.26 19.20 14.83
N LEU A 43 -22.31 18.75 14.14
CA LEU A 43 -23.62 19.40 14.15
C LEU A 43 -24.26 19.41 15.56
N PHE A 44 -24.01 18.37 16.37
CA PHE A 44 -24.42 18.32 17.79
C PHE A 44 -23.44 18.99 18.75
N GLY A 45 -22.43 19.74 18.25
CA GLY A 45 -21.45 20.46 19.06
C GLY A 45 -20.34 19.58 19.64
N ILE A 46 -20.24 18.32 19.25
CA ILE A 46 -19.21 17.38 19.72
C ILE A 46 -17.94 17.53 18.86
N GLN A 47 -17.20 18.62 19.08
CA GLN A 47 -15.93 18.89 18.36
C GLN A 47 -14.77 17.99 18.82
N SER A 48 -14.90 17.37 19.99
CA SER A 48 -13.88 16.52 20.59
C SER A 48 -13.61 15.24 19.80
N ILE A 49 -14.48 14.83 18.85
CA ILE A 49 -14.28 13.63 18.04
C ILE A 49 -12.95 13.66 17.26
N ASP A 50 -12.60 14.82 16.68
CA ASP A 50 -11.34 14.98 15.95
C ASP A 50 -10.13 14.92 16.88
N TRP A 51 -10.27 15.42 18.10
CA TRP A 51 -9.24 15.40 19.14
C TRP A 51 -9.00 14.01 19.73
N TYR A 52 -10.03 13.15 19.79
CA TYR A 52 -9.92 11.77 20.30
C TYR A 52 -9.46 10.77 19.24
N PHE A 53 -9.92 10.91 18.02
CA PHE A 53 -9.70 9.93 16.94
C PHE A 53 -8.75 10.42 15.85
N GLY A 54 -8.49 11.73 15.72
CA GLY A 54 -7.42 12.27 14.91
C GLY A 54 -6.06 12.01 15.54
N LEU A 55 -5.01 12.06 14.78
CA LEU A 55 -3.66 11.92 15.30
C LEU A 55 -3.19 13.27 15.86
N VAL A 56 -3.04 13.32 17.17
CA VAL A 56 -2.53 14.48 17.92
C VAL A 56 -1.22 14.09 18.59
N PRO A 57 -0.06 14.49 18.04
CA PRO A 57 1.25 14.00 18.49
C PRO A 57 1.49 14.12 20.00
N ILE A 58 1.16 15.25 20.61
CA ILE A 58 1.33 15.46 22.05
C ILE A 58 0.51 14.46 22.88
N ARG A 59 -0.70 14.07 22.43
CA ARG A 59 -1.54 13.11 23.16
C ARG A 59 -1.05 11.69 23.02
N VAL A 60 -0.51 11.34 21.84
CA VAL A 60 0.18 10.05 21.66
C VAL A 60 1.35 9.93 22.64
N THR A 61 2.12 11.00 22.81
CA THR A 61 3.30 11.02 23.67
C THR A 61 2.94 10.95 25.17
N HIS A 62 2.03 11.80 25.62
CA HIS A 62 1.76 11.97 27.06
C HIS A 62 0.57 11.13 27.57
N GLU A 63 -0.40 10.83 26.72
CA GLU A 63 -1.62 10.10 27.09
C GLU A 63 -1.67 8.69 26.50
N LEU A 64 -0.64 8.28 25.72
CA LEU A 64 -0.52 6.96 25.07
C LEU A 64 -1.72 6.60 24.19
N MET A 65 -2.30 7.59 23.50
CA MET A 65 -3.44 7.39 22.58
C MET A 65 -3.01 6.71 21.28
N LEU A 66 -2.48 5.48 21.37
CA LEU A 66 -1.88 4.76 20.25
C LEU A 66 -2.89 4.41 19.14
N TRP A 67 -4.18 4.30 19.46
CA TRP A 67 -5.24 4.07 18.46
C TRP A 67 -5.29 5.19 17.40
N GLN A 68 -4.83 6.38 17.74
CA GLN A 68 -4.80 7.52 16.83
C GLN A 68 -3.98 7.24 15.57
N PHE A 69 -2.95 6.39 15.63
CA PHE A 69 -2.20 5.96 14.44
C PHE A 69 -3.03 5.23 13.38
N VAL A 70 -4.19 4.71 13.76
CA VAL A 70 -5.11 4.01 12.85
C VAL A 70 -6.35 4.87 12.58
N THR A 71 -6.96 5.41 13.63
CA THR A 71 -8.27 6.07 13.53
C THR A 71 -8.23 7.35 12.71
N TYR A 72 -7.12 8.09 12.75
CA TYR A 72 -6.94 9.32 12.01
C TYR A 72 -7.13 9.15 10.49
N MET A 73 -6.82 7.95 9.97
CA MET A 73 -6.93 7.60 8.55
C MET A 73 -8.38 7.64 8.04
N PHE A 74 -9.37 7.61 8.92
CA PHE A 74 -10.79 7.55 8.56
C PHE A 74 -11.51 8.89 8.75
N LEU A 75 -10.93 9.84 9.48
CA LEU A 75 -11.47 11.19 9.65
C LEU A 75 -11.05 12.09 8.48
N HIS A 76 -11.89 13.09 8.16
CA HIS A 76 -11.61 14.00 7.05
C HIS A 76 -12.00 15.45 7.39
N GLY A 77 -11.16 16.41 6.95
CA GLY A 77 -11.34 17.83 7.23
C GLY A 77 -12.36 18.56 6.34
N GLY A 78 -13.08 17.85 5.46
CA GLY A 78 -14.09 18.46 4.60
C GLY A 78 -14.45 17.61 3.39
N VAL A 79 -15.52 17.98 2.70
CA VAL A 79 -16.10 17.23 1.56
C VAL A 79 -15.07 17.04 0.43
N ILE A 80 -14.32 18.10 0.09
CA ILE A 80 -13.30 18.00 -0.98
C ILE A 80 -12.16 17.07 -0.56
N HIS A 81 -11.77 17.11 0.71
CA HIS A 81 -10.71 16.25 1.22
C HIS A 81 -11.06 14.76 1.12
N ILE A 82 -12.26 14.36 1.62
CA ILE A 82 -12.70 12.96 1.49
C ILE A 82 -12.92 12.58 0.02
N TYR A 83 -13.49 13.47 -0.79
CA TYR A 83 -13.73 13.20 -2.21
C TYR A 83 -12.43 12.86 -2.95
N ILE A 84 -11.39 13.68 -2.79
CA ILE A 84 -10.09 13.43 -3.46
C ILE A 84 -9.46 12.13 -2.96
N ASN A 85 -9.49 11.86 -1.65
CA ASN A 85 -8.96 10.62 -1.10
C ASN A 85 -9.69 9.39 -1.66
N MET A 86 -11.03 9.40 -1.67
CA MET A 86 -11.81 8.27 -2.15
C MET A 86 -11.73 8.09 -3.66
N LEU A 87 -11.67 9.19 -4.42
CA LEU A 87 -11.44 9.13 -5.87
C LEU A 87 -10.08 8.50 -6.19
N THR A 88 -9.03 8.93 -5.49
CA THR A 88 -7.67 8.39 -5.66
C THR A 88 -7.61 6.92 -5.26
N LEU A 89 -8.22 6.55 -4.14
CA LEU A 89 -8.34 5.17 -3.69
C LEU A 89 -9.08 4.30 -4.73
N PHE A 90 -10.16 4.82 -5.29
CA PHE A 90 -10.92 4.15 -6.36
C PHE A 90 -10.08 3.94 -7.61
N MET A 91 -9.42 5.00 -8.11
CA MET A 91 -8.66 4.95 -9.37
C MET A 91 -7.43 4.03 -9.28
N PHE A 92 -6.61 4.21 -8.27
CA PHE A 92 -5.33 3.52 -8.16
C PHE A 92 -5.38 2.28 -7.28
N GLY A 93 -6.20 2.30 -6.23
CA GLY A 93 -6.35 1.17 -5.31
C GLY A 93 -6.93 -0.07 -5.98
N ASN A 94 -7.94 0.08 -6.84
CA ASN A 94 -8.54 -1.04 -7.56
C ASN A 94 -7.53 -1.82 -8.40
N GLU A 95 -6.67 -1.14 -9.12
CA GLU A 95 -5.67 -1.79 -9.96
C GLU A 95 -4.58 -2.46 -9.14
N LEU A 96 -4.12 -1.79 -8.08
CA LEU A 96 -3.13 -2.36 -7.19
C LEU A 96 -3.69 -3.58 -6.43
N GLU A 97 -4.95 -3.55 -5.98
CA GLU A 97 -5.58 -4.71 -5.34
C GLU A 97 -5.71 -5.89 -6.30
N ARG A 98 -6.08 -5.66 -7.56
CA ARG A 98 -6.11 -6.73 -8.57
C ARG A 98 -4.74 -7.31 -8.86
N PHE A 99 -3.73 -6.47 -8.91
CA PHE A 99 -2.35 -6.88 -9.20
C PHE A 99 -1.69 -7.62 -8.04
N TRP A 100 -1.91 -7.17 -6.80
CA TRP A 100 -1.25 -7.74 -5.61
C TRP A 100 -2.09 -8.77 -4.85
N GLY A 101 -3.40 -8.76 -5.05
CA GLY A 101 -4.36 -9.44 -4.21
C GLY A 101 -4.67 -8.66 -2.92
N THR A 102 -5.82 -8.98 -2.33
CA THR A 102 -6.41 -8.28 -1.17
C THR A 102 -5.47 -8.19 0.04
N ARG A 103 -4.80 -9.29 0.41
CA ARG A 103 -3.95 -9.31 1.61
C ARG A 103 -2.78 -8.33 1.51
N ARG A 104 -2.05 -8.36 0.38
CA ARG A 104 -0.90 -7.47 0.16
C ARG A 104 -1.33 -6.02 0.04
N PHE A 105 -2.44 -5.77 -0.64
CA PHE A 105 -3.02 -4.43 -0.78
C PHE A 105 -3.40 -3.84 0.59
N LEU A 106 -4.13 -4.57 1.44
CA LEU A 106 -4.50 -4.11 2.78
C LEU A 106 -3.26 -3.89 3.67
N SER A 107 -2.32 -4.85 3.67
CA SER A 107 -1.08 -4.68 4.42
C SER A 107 -0.32 -3.42 4.00
N TYR A 108 -0.22 -3.17 2.70
CA TYR A 108 0.41 -1.97 2.17
C TYR A 108 -0.32 -0.70 2.60
N TYR A 109 -1.64 -0.65 2.43
CA TYR A 109 -2.48 0.50 2.78
C TYR A 109 -2.34 0.89 4.25
N PHE A 110 -2.47 -0.09 5.17
CA PHE A 110 -2.37 0.19 6.60
C PHE A 110 -0.93 0.47 7.06
N ILE A 111 0.06 -0.24 6.55
CA ILE A 111 1.46 0.01 6.91
C ILE A 111 1.89 1.41 6.45
N THR A 112 1.51 1.83 5.25
CA THR A 112 1.84 3.17 4.76
C THR A 112 1.07 4.25 5.50
N GLY A 113 -0.21 4.04 5.83
CA GLY A 113 -0.99 4.98 6.62
C GLY A 113 -0.49 5.11 8.05
N ILE A 114 -0.31 4.00 8.76
CA ILE A 114 0.23 4.00 10.13
C ILE A 114 1.64 4.59 10.15
N GLY A 115 2.50 4.18 9.21
CA GLY A 115 3.84 4.70 9.09
C GLY A 115 3.91 6.19 8.79
N ALA A 116 2.97 6.71 7.99
CA ALA A 116 2.80 8.14 7.76
C ALA A 116 2.51 8.89 9.08
N GLY A 117 1.58 8.35 9.87
CA GLY A 117 1.26 8.88 11.21
C GLY A 117 2.46 8.85 12.15
N ILE A 118 3.22 7.75 12.17
CA ILE A 118 4.44 7.62 12.98
C ILE A 118 5.49 8.65 12.54
N CYS A 119 5.71 8.84 11.23
CA CYS A 119 6.64 9.86 10.73
C CYS A 119 6.23 11.28 11.19
N SER A 120 4.94 11.61 11.11
CA SER A 120 4.44 12.89 11.58
C SER A 120 4.60 13.08 13.10
N TRP A 121 4.31 12.03 13.85
CA TRP A 121 4.50 12.04 15.30
C TRP A 121 5.97 12.24 15.69
N LEU A 122 6.91 11.52 15.06
CA LEU A 122 8.35 11.62 15.33
C LEU A 122 8.92 13.03 15.08
N VAL A 123 8.42 13.71 14.04
CA VAL A 123 8.90 15.07 13.72
C VAL A 123 8.25 16.14 14.60
N ALA A 124 7.06 15.87 15.14
CA ALA A 124 6.25 16.87 15.83
C ALA A 124 5.73 16.39 17.19
N ILE A 125 6.55 15.67 17.97
CA ILE A 125 6.17 14.95 19.22
C ILE A 125 5.33 15.80 20.20
N ASN A 126 5.66 17.08 20.34
CA ASN A 126 4.98 18.00 21.27
C ASN A 126 3.96 18.91 20.58
N ASN A 127 3.61 18.64 19.31
CA ASN A 127 2.66 19.44 18.56
C ASN A 127 1.22 19.02 18.90
N SER A 128 0.34 20.03 19.05
CA SER A 128 -1.09 19.84 19.32
C SER A 128 -1.97 19.86 18.06
N ALA A 129 -1.39 19.99 16.87
CA ALA A 129 -2.16 19.97 15.63
C ALA A 129 -2.86 18.61 15.45
N VAL A 130 -4.09 18.65 15.01
CA VAL A 130 -4.88 17.47 14.71
C VAL A 130 -4.64 17.07 13.27
N ILE A 131 -4.06 15.88 13.05
CA ILE A 131 -3.84 15.30 11.73
C ILE A 131 -4.98 14.32 11.45
N ILE A 132 -5.65 14.46 10.30
CA ILE A 132 -6.76 13.61 9.86
C ILE A 132 -6.68 13.34 8.37
N GLY A 133 -7.08 12.16 7.94
CA GLY A 133 -7.21 11.77 6.53
C GLY A 133 -6.50 10.49 6.16
N ALA A 134 -7.03 9.83 5.13
CA ALA A 134 -6.42 8.65 4.51
C ALA A 134 -5.18 9.01 3.67
N SER A 135 -4.86 10.29 3.53
CA SER A 135 -3.90 10.79 2.54
C SER A 135 -2.48 10.22 2.68
N GLY A 136 -2.02 9.91 3.89
CA GLY A 136 -0.75 9.22 4.09
C GLY A 136 -0.69 7.88 3.36
N ALA A 137 -1.73 7.05 3.51
CA ALA A 137 -1.86 5.79 2.77
C ALA A 137 -2.04 6.02 1.26
N ILE A 138 -2.79 7.05 0.87
CA ILE A 138 -3.02 7.43 -0.53
C ILE A 138 -1.71 7.83 -1.22
N TYR A 139 -0.86 8.63 -0.58
CA TYR A 139 0.46 8.96 -1.13
C TYR A 139 1.35 7.72 -1.28
N GLY A 140 1.28 6.78 -0.32
CA GLY A 140 1.88 5.47 -0.46
C GLY A 140 1.36 4.71 -1.69
N LEU A 141 0.03 4.65 -1.90
CA LEU A 141 -0.58 4.02 -3.08
C LEU A 141 -0.16 4.68 -4.39
N LEU A 142 -0.10 6.00 -4.44
CA LEU A 142 0.38 6.75 -5.62
C LEU A 142 1.83 6.40 -5.95
N LEU A 143 2.70 6.33 -4.94
CA LEU A 143 4.07 5.88 -5.13
C LEU A 143 4.13 4.46 -5.69
N ALA A 144 3.39 3.53 -5.08
CA ALA A 144 3.33 2.13 -5.54
C ALA A 144 2.86 2.02 -6.99
N TYR A 145 1.84 2.78 -7.33
CA TYR A 145 1.32 2.83 -8.70
C TYR A 145 2.35 3.41 -9.67
N GLY A 146 3.06 4.48 -9.27
CA GLY A 146 4.16 5.08 -10.03
C GLY A 146 5.33 4.14 -10.25
N MET A 147 5.66 3.30 -9.27
CA MET A 147 6.70 2.27 -9.39
C MET A 147 6.26 1.10 -10.27
N THR A 148 4.97 0.75 -10.24
CA THR A 148 4.42 -0.39 -11.00
C THR A 148 4.15 -0.01 -12.46
N TYR A 149 3.62 1.19 -12.71
CA TYR A 149 3.18 1.67 -14.03
C TYR A 149 3.75 3.05 -14.40
N PRO A 150 5.08 3.26 -14.41
CA PRO A 150 5.70 4.58 -14.47
C PRO A 150 5.36 5.39 -15.74
N ASN A 151 5.18 4.71 -16.85
CA ASN A 151 4.95 5.33 -18.16
C ASN A 151 3.47 5.41 -18.56
N ARG A 152 2.56 4.92 -17.70
CA ARG A 152 1.13 4.99 -17.94
C ARG A 152 0.67 6.46 -17.93
N ILE A 153 -0.23 6.81 -18.83
CA ILE A 153 -0.83 8.14 -18.88
C ILE A 153 -2.09 8.13 -18.03
N VAL A 154 -2.20 9.09 -17.15
CA VAL A 154 -3.41 9.41 -16.38
C VAL A 154 -3.83 10.84 -16.71
N TYR A 155 -5.14 11.08 -16.74
CA TYR A 155 -5.67 12.40 -17.02
C TYR A 155 -5.95 13.14 -15.72
N LEU A 156 -5.07 14.12 -15.40
CA LEU A 156 -5.27 14.98 -14.23
C LEU A 156 -6.50 15.86 -14.47
N ASN A 157 -7.46 15.83 -13.56
CA ASN A 157 -8.75 16.53 -13.69
C ASN A 157 -9.46 16.28 -15.04
N PHE A 158 -9.27 15.09 -15.63
CA PHE A 158 -9.84 14.67 -16.93
C PHE A 158 -9.36 15.47 -18.15
N LEU A 159 -8.42 16.39 -17.97
CA LEU A 159 -7.99 17.33 -19.03
C LEU A 159 -6.52 17.14 -19.42
N LEU A 160 -5.62 17.05 -18.45
CA LEU A 160 -4.18 17.06 -18.70
C LEU A 160 -3.60 15.63 -18.68
N PRO A 161 -3.15 15.08 -19.83
CA PRO A 161 -2.48 13.78 -19.88
C PRO A 161 -1.09 13.89 -19.26
N LEU A 162 -0.84 13.12 -18.20
CA LEU A 162 0.43 13.10 -17.49
C LEU A 162 0.89 11.66 -17.26
N LYS A 163 2.19 11.39 -17.47
CA LYS A 163 2.74 10.08 -17.07
C LYS A 163 2.76 9.96 -15.56
N VAL A 164 2.36 8.81 -15.04
CA VAL A 164 2.23 8.55 -13.60
C VAL A 164 3.50 8.90 -12.82
N LYS A 165 4.68 8.57 -13.35
CA LYS A 165 5.96 8.93 -12.71
C LYS A 165 6.11 10.43 -12.45
N TRP A 166 5.68 11.27 -13.40
CA TRP A 166 5.74 12.73 -13.24
C TRP A 166 4.68 13.23 -12.26
N MET A 167 3.47 12.67 -12.30
CA MET A 167 2.44 12.96 -11.31
C MET A 167 2.92 12.70 -9.88
N VAL A 168 3.52 11.53 -9.64
CA VAL A 168 4.05 11.16 -8.31
C VAL A 168 5.18 12.09 -7.88
N LEU A 169 6.10 12.44 -8.79
CA LEU A 169 7.19 13.37 -8.50
C LEU A 169 6.68 14.79 -8.17
N ILE A 170 5.69 15.28 -8.92
CA ILE A 170 5.08 16.60 -8.67
C ILE A 170 4.36 16.60 -7.31
N MET A 171 3.55 15.59 -7.02
CA MET A 171 2.82 15.51 -5.75
C MET A 171 3.78 15.36 -4.56
N GLY A 172 4.80 14.50 -4.66
CA GLY A 172 5.82 14.34 -3.64
C GLY A 172 6.65 15.61 -3.45
N GLY A 173 7.05 16.25 -4.54
CA GLY A 173 7.77 17.53 -4.53
C GLY A 173 6.95 18.65 -3.88
N PHE A 174 5.66 18.75 -4.20
CA PHE A 174 4.76 19.71 -3.57
C PHE A 174 4.61 19.46 -2.07
N ALA A 175 4.40 18.21 -1.64
CA ALA A 175 4.34 17.84 -0.23
C ALA A 175 5.65 18.17 0.51
N PHE A 176 6.81 17.93 -0.15
CA PHE A 176 8.12 18.27 0.40
C PHE A 176 8.29 19.79 0.57
N LEU A 177 8.05 20.58 -0.47
CA LEU A 177 8.16 22.03 -0.43
C LEU A 177 7.21 22.63 0.61
N SER A 178 5.96 22.16 0.67
CA SER A 178 4.99 22.61 1.66
C SER A 178 5.38 22.25 3.10
N SER A 179 6.11 21.15 3.31
CA SER A 179 6.60 20.78 4.65
C SER A 179 7.72 21.71 5.16
N ILE A 180 8.51 22.28 4.23
CA ILE A 180 9.62 23.21 4.56
C ILE A 180 9.13 24.65 4.66
N ALA A 181 8.10 25.03 3.92
CA ALA A 181 7.61 26.42 3.86
C ALA A 181 7.01 26.95 5.18
N GLY A 182 6.98 26.13 6.24
CA GLY A 182 6.65 26.56 7.60
C GLY A 182 5.19 26.98 7.83
N SER A 183 4.28 26.69 6.89
CA SER A 183 2.85 26.90 7.10
C SER A 183 2.26 25.84 8.02
N GLU A 184 1.29 26.22 8.87
CA GLU A 184 0.57 25.34 9.84
C GLU A 184 0.20 23.93 9.32
N PRO A 185 -0.02 23.69 8.00
CA PRO A 185 -0.21 22.36 7.43
C PRO A 185 1.04 21.48 7.36
N GLY A 186 2.21 21.93 7.82
CA GLY A 186 3.49 21.23 7.67
C GLY A 186 3.47 19.78 8.19
N VAL A 187 2.81 19.54 9.32
CA VAL A 187 2.74 18.21 9.95
C VAL A 187 1.93 17.22 9.07
N ALA A 188 0.88 17.69 8.41
CA ALA A 188 0.11 16.87 7.46
C ALA A 188 0.92 16.53 6.20
N ASN A 189 1.74 17.47 5.72
CA ASN A 189 2.62 17.23 4.57
C ASN A 189 3.73 16.21 4.90
N ILE A 190 4.20 16.18 6.16
CA ILE A 190 5.11 15.13 6.64
C ILE A 190 4.44 13.75 6.60
N ALA A 191 3.14 13.65 6.92
CA ALA A 191 2.39 12.40 6.75
C ALA A 191 2.38 11.92 5.30
N HIS A 192 2.20 12.82 4.33
CA HIS A 192 2.23 12.48 2.91
C HIS A 192 3.60 11.89 2.49
N LEU A 193 4.68 12.58 2.85
CA LEU A 193 6.05 12.11 2.58
C LEU A 193 6.36 10.81 3.33
N GLY A 194 5.96 10.72 4.60
CA GLY A 194 6.12 9.52 5.42
C GLY A 194 5.45 8.31 4.79
N GLY A 195 4.23 8.47 4.27
CA GLY A 195 3.52 7.43 3.53
C GLY A 195 4.29 6.96 2.28
N MET A 196 4.88 7.88 1.52
CA MET A 196 5.71 7.53 0.36
C MET A 196 7.00 6.79 0.78
N VAL A 197 7.71 7.28 1.81
CA VAL A 197 8.95 6.67 2.29
C VAL A 197 8.69 5.25 2.82
N VAL A 198 7.70 5.09 3.70
CA VAL A 198 7.32 3.78 4.23
C VAL A 198 6.84 2.85 3.13
N GLY A 199 6.08 3.37 2.16
CA GLY A 199 5.64 2.62 0.99
C GLY A 199 6.81 2.12 0.14
N TYR A 200 7.80 2.97 -0.11
CA TYR A 200 9.02 2.59 -0.83
C TYR A 200 9.78 1.47 -0.10
N LEU A 201 9.98 1.64 1.21
CA LEU A 201 10.69 0.64 2.03
C LEU A 201 9.96 -0.70 2.05
N PHE A 202 8.62 -0.69 2.14
CA PHE A 202 7.81 -1.91 2.08
C PHE A 202 7.98 -2.64 0.74
N LEU A 203 7.94 -1.92 -0.38
CA LEU A 203 8.08 -2.52 -1.71
C LEU A 203 9.48 -3.09 -1.92
N LYS A 204 10.52 -2.33 -1.55
CA LYS A 204 11.91 -2.78 -1.65
C LYS A 204 12.21 -3.94 -0.69
N GLY A 205 11.67 -3.92 0.52
CA GLY A 205 11.80 -5.02 1.47
C GLY A 205 11.18 -6.33 0.97
N ASN A 206 10.06 -6.26 0.27
CA ASN A 206 9.45 -7.43 -0.36
C ASN A 206 10.28 -7.95 -1.54
N ASP A 207 10.77 -7.09 -2.43
CA ASP A 207 11.65 -7.49 -3.54
C ASP A 207 12.92 -8.20 -3.01
N TRP A 208 13.50 -7.70 -1.92
CA TRP A 208 14.66 -8.31 -1.29
C TRP A 208 14.32 -9.67 -0.67
N ARG A 209 13.16 -9.78 -0.02
CA ARG A 209 12.67 -11.04 0.56
C ARG A 209 12.39 -12.10 -0.50
N ASP A 210 11.82 -11.71 -1.63
CA ASP A 210 11.57 -12.62 -2.76
C ASP A 210 12.87 -13.08 -3.41
N ARG A 211 13.86 -12.20 -3.58
CA ARG A 211 15.21 -12.57 -4.05
C ARG A 211 15.90 -13.53 -3.09
N TYR A 212 15.81 -13.29 -1.79
CA TYR A 212 16.37 -14.17 -0.76
C TYR A 212 15.72 -15.56 -0.76
N ARG A 213 14.40 -15.63 -0.92
CA ARG A 213 13.67 -16.89 -1.09
C ARG A 213 14.12 -17.65 -2.33
N GLN A 214 14.18 -16.99 -3.47
CA GLN A 214 14.65 -17.59 -4.73
C GLN A 214 16.08 -18.12 -4.61
N PHE A 215 16.97 -17.36 -3.98
CA PHE A 215 18.34 -17.77 -3.71
C PHE A 215 18.39 -19.05 -2.83
N ASN A 216 17.64 -19.08 -1.73
CA ASN A 216 17.60 -20.23 -0.84
C ASN A 216 16.96 -21.46 -1.52
N GLU A 217 15.91 -21.28 -2.31
CA GLU A 217 15.30 -22.38 -3.08
C GLU A 217 16.27 -22.93 -4.13
N HIS A 218 17.01 -22.06 -4.79
CA HIS A 218 18.04 -22.49 -5.76
C HIS A 218 19.11 -23.33 -5.07
N HIS A 219 19.69 -22.86 -3.97
CA HIS A 219 20.67 -23.62 -3.20
C HIS A 219 20.14 -24.96 -2.67
N ARG A 220 18.90 -24.99 -2.19
CA ARG A 220 18.27 -26.23 -1.77
C ARG A 220 18.10 -27.22 -2.93
N ARG A 221 17.69 -26.76 -4.09
CA ARG A 221 17.59 -27.61 -5.31
C ARG A 221 18.95 -28.16 -5.72
N GLU A 222 20.00 -27.35 -5.68
CA GLU A 222 21.38 -27.78 -5.97
C GLU A 222 21.86 -28.84 -4.98
N GLN A 223 21.60 -28.67 -3.69
CA GLN A 223 21.93 -29.67 -2.67
C GLN A 223 21.19 -30.99 -2.90
N LEU A 224 19.89 -30.94 -3.18
CA LEU A 224 19.09 -32.12 -3.51
C LEU A 224 19.60 -32.83 -4.77
N LYS A 225 19.97 -32.11 -5.83
CA LYS A 225 20.57 -32.69 -7.04
C LYS A 225 21.87 -33.43 -6.72
N ARG A 226 22.77 -32.81 -5.96
CA ARG A 226 24.05 -33.46 -5.54
C ARG A 226 23.79 -34.73 -4.72
N GLN A 227 22.85 -34.71 -3.77
CA GLN A 227 22.48 -35.89 -2.99
C GLN A 227 21.92 -37.01 -3.89
N PHE A 228 21.11 -36.64 -4.87
CA PHE A 228 20.53 -37.55 -5.84
C PHE A 228 21.62 -38.19 -6.74
N GLU A 229 22.56 -37.40 -7.26
CA GLU A 229 23.69 -37.87 -8.05
C GLU A 229 24.60 -38.82 -7.28
N VAL A 230 24.88 -38.51 -6.00
CA VAL A 230 25.65 -39.40 -5.14
C VAL A 230 24.93 -40.74 -4.92
N TYR A 231 23.63 -40.65 -4.56
CA TYR A 231 22.83 -41.87 -4.33
C TYR A 231 22.71 -42.74 -5.59
N TYR A 232 22.42 -42.17 -6.75
CA TYR A 232 22.37 -42.95 -8.00
C TYR A 232 23.73 -43.44 -8.47
N GLY A 233 24.79 -42.70 -8.22
CA GLY A 233 26.16 -43.13 -8.50
C GLY A 233 26.56 -44.34 -7.67
N ASP A 234 26.13 -44.39 -6.41
CA ASP A 234 26.39 -45.54 -5.51
C ASP A 234 25.54 -46.76 -5.88
N VAL A 235 24.27 -46.55 -6.22
CA VAL A 235 23.38 -47.64 -6.69
C VAL A 235 23.91 -48.22 -7.99
N ARG A 236 24.33 -47.43 -8.95
CA ARG A 236 24.91 -47.86 -10.24
C ARG A 236 26.19 -48.66 -10.02
N ARG A 237 27.10 -48.20 -9.17
CA ARG A 237 28.33 -48.93 -8.82
C ARG A 237 28.04 -50.28 -8.19
N LYS A 238 27.03 -50.34 -7.31
CA LYS A 238 26.63 -51.60 -6.67
C LYS A 238 26.07 -52.61 -7.64
N VAL A 239 25.20 -52.18 -8.55
CA VAL A 239 24.63 -53.00 -9.64
C VAL A 239 25.71 -53.49 -10.60
N GLU A 240 26.67 -52.64 -10.98
CA GLU A 240 27.79 -53.02 -11.84
C GLU A 240 28.76 -54.02 -11.16
N SER A 241 28.96 -53.91 -9.82
CA SER A 241 29.76 -54.85 -9.06
C SER A 241 29.10 -56.22 -8.91
N ASP A 242 27.79 -56.27 -8.72
CA ASP A 242 27.01 -57.50 -8.57
C ASP A 242 26.91 -58.24 -9.92
N ASN A 243 26.75 -57.51 -11.04
CA ASN A 243 26.81 -58.12 -12.38
C ASN A 243 28.17 -58.70 -12.75
N LYS A 244 29.28 -58.14 -12.23
CA LYS A 244 30.65 -58.70 -12.47
C LYS A 244 30.92 -59.97 -11.66
N LYS A 245 30.15 -60.27 -10.61
CA LYS A 245 30.35 -61.46 -9.76
C LYS A 245 29.70 -62.72 -10.33
N GLY A 246 29.03 -62.68 -11.49
CA GLY A 246 28.45 -63.81 -12.18
C GLY A 246 27.62 -64.79 -11.30
N PRO A 247 26.68 -65.57 -11.82
CA PRO A 247 26.02 -66.57 -11.03
C PRO A 247 27.04 -67.65 -10.60
N THR A 248 27.25 -67.80 -9.28
CA THR A 248 27.97 -68.94 -8.72
C THR A 248 27.10 -70.17 -9.00
N ILE A 249 27.48 -70.94 -10.04
CA ILE A 249 26.85 -72.24 -10.31
C ILE A 249 27.44 -73.22 -9.28
N HIS A 250 26.62 -73.69 -8.36
CA HIS A 250 26.87 -74.83 -7.52
C HIS A 250 26.12 -76.04 -8.10
#